data_bd1a35a96268a894543912bb5fa60cc8
#
_entry.id   bd1a35a96268a894543912bb5fa60cc8
#
_cell.length_a   1.000
_cell.length_b   1.000
_cell.length_c   1.000
_cell.angle_alpha   90.00
_cell.angle_beta   90.00
_cell.angle_gamma   90.00
#
_symmetry.space_group_name_H-M   'P 1'
#
loop_
_entity.id
_entity.type
_entity.pdbx_description
1 polymer ?
#
loop_
_entity_poly.entity_id
_entity_poly.type
_entity_poly.pdbx_seq_one_letter_code
_entity_poly.pdbx_strand_id
1 'polypeptide(L)'
;MALEMKLKLNAPGMTSLHKAGLAGLYMTLKVSDKKRESIEGLEWELEDKQIILHWTDNTPKNAFEKLVKKSFWIDNDGFIRLSGLEPRQEMTFEQRHLLYQSLLNSFLQFGPHRPTGNKKTLSYEVDDKIIWLKEFSPIKKIRQHETLKDFIDKNDNFNADLDVAGWLYPGASQRHVAHKATTLNESLNLALMLLYAPVGVVYYLIRSKARGRKSRLALLIPEIKNLKTYSEVRQVI
;
A
#
# COMPACT_ATOMS: atom_id res chain seq x y z
N MET A 1 -11.64 -10.35 25.10
CA MET A 1 -10.47 -9.57 25.63
C MET A 1 -9.99 -8.72 24.47
N ALA A 2 -9.87 -7.41 24.63
CA ALA A 2 -9.37 -6.54 23.56
C ALA A 2 -7.94 -6.97 23.20
N LEU A 3 -7.65 -7.08 21.91
CA LEU A 3 -6.32 -7.42 21.41
C LEU A 3 -5.52 -6.12 21.21
N GLU A 4 -4.38 -6.01 21.89
CA GLU A 4 -3.43 -4.91 21.68
C GLU A 4 -2.28 -5.37 20.76
N MET A 5 -1.96 -4.56 19.76
CA MET A 5 -0.86 -4.82 18.84
C MET A 5 0.09 -3.62 18.79
N LYS A 6 1.35 -3.81 19.23
CA LYS A 6 2.39 -2.77 19.22
C LYS A 6 3.34 -2.98 18.04
N LEU A 7 3.34 -2.03 17.10
CA LEU A 7 4.17 -2.04 15.92
C LEU A 7 5.30 -1.02 16.09
N LYS A 8 6.54 -1.50 16.26
CA LYS A 8 7.70 -0.65 16.61
C LYS A 8 8.73 -0.59 15.49
N LEU A 9 9.35 0.59 15.25
CA LEU A 9 10.42 0.78 14.25
C LEU A 9 11.68 -0.06 14.52
N ASN A 10 11.90 -0.48 15.75
CA ASN A 10 13.07 -1.25 16.17
C ASN A 10 12.71 -2.70 16.55
N ALA A 11 11.57 -3.20 16.10
CA ALA A 11 11.20 -4.60 16.37
C ALA A 11 12.19 -5.57 15.71
N PRO A 12 12.45 -6.74 16.32
CA PRO A 12 13.28 -7.77 15.71
C PRO A 12 12.75 -8.16 14.33
N GLY A 13 13.65 -8.46 13.38
CA GLY A 13 13.30 -8.87 12.02
C GLY A 13 12.92 -7.72 11.06
N MET A 14 12.87 -6.48 11.54
CA MET A 14 12.53 -5.33 10.70
C MET A 14 13.55 -5.09 9.59
N THR A 15 13.08 -5.11 8.35
CA THR A 15 13.83 -4.59 7.19
C THR A 15 13.43 -3.14 6.88
N SER A 16 14.16 -2.48 5.97
CA SER A 16 13.78 -1.13 5.53
C SER A 16 12.37 -1.11 4.91
N LEU A 17 11.94 -2.19 4.26
CA LEU A 17 10.59 -2.29 3.69
C LEU A 17 9.51 -2.36 4.76
N HIS A 18 9.75 -3.09 5.86
CA HIS A 18 8.84 -3.10 7.02
C HIS A 18 8.73 -1.72 7.65
N LYS A 19 9.85 -1.00 7.81
CA LYS A 19 9.85 0.39 8.32
C LYS A 19 9.07 1.32 7.41
N ALA A 20 9.23 1.18 6.09
CA ALA A 20 8.43 1.93 5.14
C ALA A 20 6.93 1.58 5.27
N GLY A 21 6.60 0.32 5.43
CA GLY A 21 5.22 -0.11 5.67
C GLY A 21 4.63 0.44 6.96
N LEU A 22 5.40 0.42 8.07
CA LEU A 22 4.96 1.03 9.32
C LEU A 22 4.68 2.53 9.16
N ALA A 23 5.55 3.25 8.43
CA ALA A 23 5.31 4.65 8.12
C ALA A 23 4.10 4.84 7.20
N GLY A 24 3.87 3.94 6.27
CA GLY A 24 2.67 3.93 5.42
C GLY A 24 1.38 3.77 6.22
N LEU A 25 1.37 2.86 7.20
CA LEU A 25 0.24 2.71 8.13
C LEU A 25 0.06 3.98 8.98
N TYR A 26 1.15 4.53 9.52
CA TYR A 26 1.11 5.80 10.26
C TYR A 26 0.46 6.93 9.45
N MET A 27 0.89 7.10 8.20
CA MET A 27 0.34 8.12 7.30
C MET A 27 -1.14 7.87 7.02
N THR A 28 -1.55 6.64 6.85
CA THR A 28 -2.94 6.25 6.60
C THR A 28 -3.84 6.58 7.79
N LEU A 29 -3.44 6.17 9.00
CA LEU A 29 -4.20 6.45 10.22
C LEU A 29 -4.22 7.95 10.54
N LYS A 30 -3.11 8.66 10.32
CA LYS A 30 -3.06 10.12 10.48
C LYS A 30 -4.04 10.87 9.54
N VAL A 31 -4.30 10.34 8.35
CA VAL A 31 -5.32 10.88 7.43
C VAL A 31 -6.71 10.63 8.01
N SER A 32 -6.99 9.46 8.57
CA SER A 32 -8.25 9.16 9.24
C SER A 32 -8.52 10.11 10.42
N ASP A 33 -7.51 10.38 11.26
CA ASP A 33 -7.60 11.35 12.36
C ASP A 33 -7.96 12.75 11.86
N LYS A 34 -7.28 13.21 10.80
CA LYS A 34 -7.54 14.53 10.21
C LYS A 34 -8.96 14.65 9.66
N LYS A 35 -9.49 13.58 9.08
CA LYS A 35 -10.86 13.52 8.55
C LYS A 35 -11.89 13.25 9.63
N ARG A 36 -11.47 13.00 10.87
CA ARG A 36 -12.32 12.56 11.99
C ARG A 36 -13.10 11.28 11.65
N GLU A 37 -12.47 10.39 10.90
CA GLU A 37 -13.02 9.11 10.54
C GLU A 37 -12.66 8.06 11.60
N SER A 38 -13.65 7.41 12.17
CA SER A 38 -13.46 6.24 13.02
C SER A 38 -13.56 4.94 12.23
N ILE A 39 -12.95 3.90 12.76
CA ILE A 39 -13.12 2.51 12.31
C ILE A 39 -13.71 1.76 13.49
N GLU A 40 -14.97 1.37 13.35
CA GLU A 40 -15.63 0.61 14.41
C GLU A 40 -14.86 -0.67 14.70
N GLY A 41 -14.59 -0.93 15.98
CA GLY A 41 -13.81 -2.07 16.43
C GLY A 41 -12.29 -1.88 16.41
N LEU A 42 -11.79 -0.67 16.07
CA LEU A 42 -10.38 -0.35 16.07
C LEU A 42 -10.12 1.07 16.57
N GLU A 43 -9.28 1.18 17.59
CA GLU A 43 -8.69 2.42 18.07
C GLU A 43 -7.17 2.38 17.86
N TRP A 44 -6.51 3.54 17.78
CA TRP A 44 -5.07 3.60 17.58
C TRP A 44 -4.41 4.78 18.25
N GLU A 45 -3.13 4.60 18.59
CA GLU A 45 -2.25 5.65 19.07
C GLU A 45 -1.05 5.78 18.12
N LEU A 46 -0.73 7.03 17.74
CA LEU A 46 0.38 7.34 16.83
C LEU A 46 1.52 8.00 17.60
N GLU A 47 2.63 7.31 17.71
CA GLU A 47 3.85 7.81 18.35
C GLU A 47 5.00 7.94 17.33
N ASP A 48 6.06 8.62 17.71
CA ASP A 48 7.21 8.87 16.84
C ASP A 48 7.91 7.61 16.34
N LYS A 49 7.87 6.52 17.12
CA LYS A 49 8.61 5.27 16.84
C LYS A 49 7.74 4.01 16.85
N GLN A 50 6.46 4.15 17.15
CA GLN A 50 5.52 3.02 17.17
C GLN A 50 4.11 3.43 16.83
N ILE A 51 3.30 2.44 16.50
CA ILE A 51 1.84 2.53 16.39
C ILE A 51 1.28 1.48 17.34
N ILE A 52 0.28 1.84 18.14
CA ILE A 52 -0.46 0.91 18.97
C ILE A 52 -1.86 0.80 18.39
N LEU A 53 -2.29 -0.42 18.11
CA LEU A 53 -3.63 -0.74 17.61
C LEU A 53 -4.39 -1.49 18.70
N HIS A 54 -5.57 -1.02 19.06
CA HIS A 54 -6.47 -1.63 20.04
C HIS A 54 -7.70 -2.17 19.29
N TRP A 55 -7.77 -3.48 19.14
CA TRP A 55 -8.93 -4.16 18.56
C TRP A 55 -9.96 -4.38 19.65
N THR A 56 -11.06 -3.63 19.59
CA THR A 56 -12.06 -3.58 20.68
C THR A 56 -13.15 -4.63 20.53
N ASP A 57 -13.35 -5.16 19.31
CA ASP A 57 -14.30 -6.22 19.05
C ASP A 57 -13.79 -7.59 19.51
N ASN A 58 -14.69 -8.53 19.78
CA ASN A 58 -14.34 -9.91 20.11
C ASN A 58 -13.57 -10.61 18.98
N THR A 59 -13.79 -10.19 17.73
CA THR A 59 -13.08 -10.69 16.56
C THR A 59 -12.56 -9.51 15.73
N PRO A 60 -11.29 -9.52 15.30
CA PRO A 60 -10.68 -8.40 14.58
C PRO A 60 -11.13 -8.29 13.10
N LYS A 61 -11.78 -9.30 12.55
CA LYS A 61 -12.08 -9.42 11.12
C LYS A 61 -12.79 -8.20 10.54
N ASN A 62 -13.90 -7.79 11.15
CA ASN A 62 -14.71 -6.68 10.63
C ASN A 62 -13.95 -5.36 10.66
N ALA A 63 -13.26 -5.09 11.76
CA ALA A 63 -12.46 -3.87 11.91
C ALA A 63 -11.27 -3.87 10.94
N PHE A 64 -10.59 -5.02 10.77
CA PHE A 64 -9.50 -5.17 9.81
C PHE A 64 -10.00 -4.97 8.37
N GLU A 65 -11.14 -5.55 8.00
CA GLU A 65 -11.74 -5.35 6.67
C GLU A 65 -12.06 -3.88 6.40
N LYS A 66 -12.65 -3.19 7.38
CA LYS A 66 -12.94 -1.75 7.30
C LYS A 66 -11.66 -0.94 7.15
N LEU A 67 -10.60 -1.24 7.93
CA LEU A 67 -9.30 -0.60 7.83
C LEU A 67 -8.73 -0.75 6.43
N VAL A 68 -8.68 -1.97 5.89
CA VAL A 68 -8.11 -2.23 4.56
C VAL A 68 -8.91 -1.53 3.46
N LYS A 69 -10.25 -1.59 3.50
CA LYS A 69 -11.12 -0.94 2.51
C LYS A 69 -10.99 0.58 2.53
N LYS A 70 -10.83 1.19 3.70
CA LYS A 70 -10.58 2.63 3.82
C LYS A 70 -9.17 3.04 3.38
N SER A 71 -8.20 2.15 3.55
CA SER A 71 -6.80 2.41 3.20
C SER A 71 -6.54 2.33 1.70
N PHE A 72 -7.25 1.44 1.01
CA PHE A 72 -7.01 1.10 -0.39
C PHE A 72 -8.34 1.01 -1.14
N TRP A 73 -8.52 1.79 -2.20
CA TRP A 73 -9.73 1.71 -3.03
C TRP A 73 -9.44 1.99 -4.50
N ILE A 74 -10.44 1.78 -5.34
CA ILE A 74 -10.41 2.10 -6.76
C ILE A 74 -11.35 3.28 -6.96
N ASP A 75 -10.86 4.36 -7.58
CA ASP A 75 -11.68 5.51 -7.90
C ASP A 75 -12.57 5.28 -9.14
N ASN A 76 -13.40 6.27 -9.46
CA ASN A 76 -14.34 6.18 -10.59
C ASN A 76 -13.65 6.06 -11.95
N ASP A 77 -12.40 6.51 -12.05
CA ASP A 77 -11.60 6.37 -13.26
C ASP A 77 -10.94 4.99 -13.37
N GLY A 78 -11.00 4.19 -12.30
CA GLY A 78 -10.41 2.86 -12.21
C GLY A 78 -8.95 2.88 -11.78
N PHE A 79 -8.49 3.94 -11.11
CA PHE A 79 -7.17 4.03 -10.52
C PHE A 79 -7.17 3.60 -9.06
N ILE A 80 -6.05 3.00 -8.65
CA ILE A 80 -5.83 2.68 -7.23
C ILE A 80 -5.55 3.98 -6.48
N ARG A 81 -6.22 4.14 -5.35
CA ARG A 81 -6.00 5.20 -4.40
C ARG A 81 -5.50 4.62 -3.08
N LEU A 82 -4.59 5.35 -2.44
CA LEU A 82 -3.97 4.99 -1.17
C LEU A 82 -4.21 6.13 -0.19
N SER A 83 -5.00 5.90 0.86
CA SER A 83 -5.41 6.95 1.80
C SER A 83 -4.22 7.74 2.36
N GLY A 84 -3.15 7.04 2.76
CA GLY A 84 -1.96 7.69 3.32
C GLY A 84 -1.16 8.56 2.34
N LEU A 85 -1.44 8.46 1.03
CA LEU A 85 -0.86 9.30 -0.03
C LEU A 85 -1.80 10.37 -0.54
N GLU A 86 -3.01 10.48 0.02
CA GLU A 86 -3.94 11.55 -0.37
C GLU A 86 -3.35 12.90 0.06
N PRO A 87 -2.98 13.76 -0.88
CA PRO A 87 -2.42 15.06 -0.57
C PRO A 87 -3.49 15.99 0.01
N ARG A 88 -3.07 17.11 0.56
CA ARG A 88 -3.99 18.19 1.00
C ARG A 88 -4.79 18.79 -0.17
N GLN A 89 -4.23 18.70 -1.36
CA GLN A 89 -4.89 19.09 -2.61
C GLN A 89 -5.21 17.82 -3.40
N GLU A 90 -6.28 17.85 -4.17
CA GLU A 90 -6.65 16.73 -5.01
C GLU A 90 -5.54 16.42 -6.03
N MET A 91 -5.15 15.15 -6.14
CA MET A 91 -4.19 14.72 -7.15
C MET A 91 -4.73 15.01 -8.54
N THR A 92 -3.89 15.58 -9.39
CA THR A 92 -4.20 15.71 -10.81
C THR A 92 -4.37 14.33 -11.44
N PHE A 93 -5.06 14.28 -12.56
CA PHE A 93 -5.22 13.04 -13.31
C PHE A 93 -3.88 12.38 -13.64
N GLU A 94 -2.88 13.16 -14.04
CA GLU A 94 -1.53 12.66 -14.34
C GLU A 94 -0.87 12.02 -13.11
N GLN A 95 -0.95 12.67 -11.96
CA GLN A 95 -0.41 12.14 -10.71
C GLN A 95 -1.08 10.81 -10.31
N ARG A 96 -2.41 10.73 -10.42
CA ARG A 96 -3.17 9.49 -10.17
C ARG A 96 -2.74 8.37 -11.11
N HIS A 97 -2.60 8.67 -12.39
CA HIS A 97 -2.17 7.70 -13.40
C HIS A 97 -0.73 7.24 -13.18
N LEU A 98 0.19 8.13 -12.82
CA LEU A 98 1.57 7.77 -12.50
C LEU A 98 1.66 6.87 -11.26
N LEU A 99 0.91 7.17 -10.22
CA LEU A 99 0.82 6.32 -9.02
C LEU A 99 0.27 4.93 -9.38
N TYR A 100 -0.82 4.89 -10.14
CA TYR A 100 -1.43 3.65 -10.62
C TYR A 100 -0.44 2.79 -11.41
N GLN A 101 0.26 3.38 -12.40
CA GLN A 101 1.29 2.66 -13.15
C GLN A 101 2.43 2.16 -12.25
N SER A 102 2.82 2.96 -11.28
CA SER A 102 3.89 2.62 -10.34
C SER A 102 3.51 1.43 -9.48
N LEU A 103 2.30 1.40 -8.97
CA LEU A 103 1.77 0.27 -8.19
C LEU A 103 1.69 -1.01 -9.02
N LEU A 104 1.12 -0.94 -10.24
CA LEU A 104 1.02 -2.10 -11.13
C LEU A 104 2.37 -2.67 -11.53
N ASN A 105 3.39 -1.82 -11.67
CA ASN A 105 4.73 -2.25 -12.04
C ASN A 105 5.60 -2.68 -10.87
N SER A 106 5.14 -2.52 -9.62
CA SER A 106 5.89 -2.88 -8.42
C SER A 106 5.17 -3.91 -7.54
N PHE A 107 4.12 -3.49 -6.82
CA PHE A 107 3.45 -4.32 -5.82
C PHE A 107 2.30 -5.18 -6.37
N LEU A 108 1.71 -4.83 -7.52
CA LEU A 108 0.57 -5.52 -8.11
C LEU A 108 0.95 -6.22 -9.42
N GLN A 109 1.99 -7.07 -9.39
CA GLN A 109 2.47 -7.75 -10.60
C GLN A 109 1.75 -9.07 -10.91
N PHE A 110 0.80 -9.50 -10.08
CA PHE A 110 0.10 -10.77 -10.27
C PHE A 110 -0.88 -10.73 -11.44
N GLY A 111 -0.86 -11.79 -12.25
CA GLY A 111 -1.75 -11.94 -13.39
C GLY A 111 -3.23 -11.70 -13.08
N PRO A 112 -3.82 -12.27 -12.00
CA PRO A 112 -5.23 -12.10 -11.68
C PRO A 112 -5.64 -10.65 -11.34
N HIS A 113 -4.69 -9.82 -10.91
CA HIS A 113 -4.93 -8.43 -10.53
C HIS A 113 -4.52 -7.44 -11.61
N ARG A 114 -3.84 -7.92 -12.65
CA ARG A 114 -3.53 -7.08 -13.81
C ARG A 114 -4.81 -6.74 -14.56
N PRO A 115 -4.89 -5.53 -15.09
CA PRO A 115 -6.03 -5.13 -15.90
C PRO A 115 -6.20 -6.09 -17.08
N THR A 116 -7.29 -6.81 -17.10
CA THR A 116 -7.74 -7.58 -18.24
C THR A 116 -9.07 -6.99 -18.68
N GLY A 117 -9.17 -6.40 -19.84
CA GLY A 117 -10.44 -5.88 -20.33
C GLY A 117 -10.31 -4.64 -21.18
N ASN A 118 -11.43 -3.97 -21.41
CA ASN A 118 -11.53 -2.82 -22.29
C ASN A 118 -10.52 -1.74 -21.89
N LYS A 119 -9.63 -1.44 -22.81
CA LYS A 119 -8.69 -0.35 -22.65
C LYS A 119 -9.45 0.96 -22.65
N LYS A 120 -9.10 1.85 -21.75
CA LYS A 120 -9.53 3.24 -21.76
C LYS A 120 -8.41 4.10 -22.31
N THR A 121 -8.73 4.96 -23.27
CA THR A 121 -7.82 6.01 -23.74
C THR A 121 -8.16 7.28 -22.98
N LEU A 122 -7.18 7.88 -22.36
CA LEU A 122 -7.32 9.13 -21.66
C LEU A 122 -6.52 10.21 -22.39
N SER A 123 -7.21 11.30 -22.69
CA SER A 123 -6.59 12.53 -23.13
C SER A 123 -6.66 13.55 -22.00
N TYR A 124 -5.64 14.34 -21.85
CA TYR A 124 -5.65 15.52 -21.01
C TYR A 124 -4.99 16.68 -21.74
N GLU A 125 -5.39 17.88 -21.36
CA GLU A 125 -4.88 19.12 -21.96
C GLU A 125 -3.83 19.72 -21.04
N VAL A 126 -2.69 20.04 -21.62
CA VAL A 126 -1.61 20.76 -20.93
C VAL A 126 -1.13 21.83 -21.89
N ASP A 127 -1.17 23.09 -21.45
CA ASP A 127 -0.77 24.26 -22.24
C ASP A 127 -1.46 24.28 -23.63
N ASP A 128 -2.79 24.14 -23.63
CA ASP A 128 -3.66 24.10 -24.82
C ASP A 128 -3.32 22.97 -25.83
N LYS A 129 -2.56 21.98 -25.39
CA LYS A 129 -2.24 20.81 -26.19
C LYS A 129 -2.86 19.56 -25.63
N ILE A 130 -3.59 18.83 -26.45
CA ILE A 130 -4.11 17.51 -26.08
C ILE A 130 -2.96 16.53 -26.04
N ILE A 131 -2.64 16.02 -24.85
CA ILE A 131 -1.67 14.95 -24.67
C ILE A 131 -2.42 13.63 -24.59
N TRP A 132 -2.17 12.77 -25.57
CA TRP A 132 -2.72 11.42 -25.57
C TRP A 132 -1.95 10.54 -24.61
N LEU A 133 -2.61 10.08 -23.56
CA LEU A 133 -2.09 9.01 -22.74
C LEU A 133 -2.28 7.68 -23.45
N LYS A 134 -1.33 6.78 -23.22
CA LYS A 134 -1.48 5.40 -23.66
C LYS A 134 -2.76 4.81 -23.07
N GLU A 135 -3.40 3.95 -23.85
CA GLU A 135 -4.48 3.12 -23.38
C GLU A 135 -4.08 2.44 -22.08
N PHE A 136 -4.88 2.57 -21.06
CA PHE A 136 -4.73 1.83 -19.81
C PHE A 136 -5.94 0.93 -19.60
N SER A 137 -5.73 -0.17 -18.91
CA SER A 137 -6.82 -1.07 -18.54
C SER A 137 -7.11 -0.88 -17.05
N PRO A 138 -8.30 -0.36 -16.67
CA PRO A 138 -8.66 -0.19 -15.27
C PRO A 138 -8.72 -1.54 -14.59
N ILE A 139 -8.22 -1.63 -13.35
CA ILE A 139 -8.35 -2.84 -12.54
C ILE A 139 -9.75 -2.91 -11.94
N LYS A 140 -10.21 -4.14 -11.69
CA LYS A 140 -11.51 -4.38 -11.06
C LYS A 140 -11.39 -4.74 -9.57
N LYS A 141 -10.21 -5.17 -9.14
CA LYS A 141 -9.95 -5.63 -7.78
C LYS A 141 -8.56 -5.20 -7.33
N ILE A 142 -8.43 -4.91 -6.05
CA ILE A 142 -7.14 -4.62 -5.40
C ILE A 142 -6.75 -5.84 -4.58
N ARG A 143 -5.49 -6.26 -4.68
CA ARG A 143 -4.98 -7.42 -3.92
C ARG A 143 -5.15 -7.23 -2.41
N GLN A 144 -4.99 -6.02 -1.92
CA GLN A 144 -5.16 -5.71 -0.50
C GLN A 144 -6.55 -6.08 0.03
N HIS A 145 -7.60 -6.00 -0.78
CA HIS A 145 -8.95 -6.42 -0.36
C HIS A 145 -9.11 -7.95 -0.24
N GLU A 146 -8.23 -8.71 -0.87
CA GLU A 146 -8.25 -10.18 -0.79
C GLU A 146 -7.42 -10.73 0.38
N THR A 147 -6.74 -9.83 1.12
CA THR A 147 -5.84 -10.20 2.23
C THR A 147 -6.56 -10.79 3.44
N LEU A 148 -7.85 -10.51 3.59
CA LEU A 148 -8.64 -11.04 4.70
C LEU A 148 -8.45 -12.54 4.89
N LYS A 149 -8.48 -13.32 3.81
CA LYS A 149 -8.29 -14.77 3.85
C LYS A 149 -6.90 -15.22 4.28
N ASP A 150 -5.89 -14.34 4.12
CA ASP A 150 -4.50 -14.63 4.49
C ASP A 150 -4.23 -14.19 5.94
N PHE A 151 -4.84 -13.07 6.38
CA PHE A 151 -4.66 -12.51 7.72
C PHE A 151 -5.62 -13.07 8.77
N ILE A 152 -6.79 -13.53 8.37
CA ILE A 152 -7.86 -13.97 9.26
C ILE A 152 -8.10 -15.47 9.09
N ASP A 153 -8.15 -16.16 10.21
CA ASP A 153 -8.44 -17.59 10.27
C ASP A 153 -9.96 -17.89 10.15
N LYS A 154 -10.31 -19.18 10.13
CA LYS A 154 -11.70 -19.64 10.07
C LYS A 154 -12.56 -19.29 11.29
N ASN A 155 -11.93 -18.86 12.40
CA ASN A 155 -12.61 -18.45 13.62
C ASN A 155 -12.67 -16.92 13.76
N ASP A 156 -12.40 -16.19 12.64
CA ASP A 156 -12.38 -14.73 12.57
C ASP A 156 -11.29 -14.06 13.41
N ASN A 157 -10.24 -14.79 13.79
CA ASN A 157 -9.06 -14.29 14.51
C ASN A 157 -7.89 -14.06 13.54
N PHE A 158 -6.90 -13.28 13.99
CA PHE A 158 -5.66 -13.13 13.24
C PHE A 158 -4.83 -14.41 13.22
N ASN A 159 -4.28 -14.76 12.06
CA ASN A 159 -3.22 -15.74 11.93
C ASN A 159 -1.93 -15.22 12.59
N ALA A 160 -1.23 -16.07 13.33
CA ALA A 160 0.03 -15.69 13.99
C ALA A 160 1.17 -15.45 12.99
N ASP A 161 1.26 -16.32 11.99
CA ASP A 161 2.26 -16.31 10.93
C ASP A 161 1.61 -16.36 9.56
N LEU A 162 2.17 -15.60 8.61
CA LEU A 162 1.65 -15.50 7.24
C LEU A 162 2.74 -15.81 6.23
N ASP A 163 2.40 -16.59 5.20
CA ASP A 163 3.26 -16.71 4.01
C ASP A 163 3.16 -15.43 3.17
N VAL A 164 4.23 -14.68 3.15
CA VAL A 164 4.32 -13.38 2.45
C VAL A 164 5.06 -13.47 1.12
N ALA A 165 5.57 -14.67 0.76
CA ALA A 165 6.40 -14.86 -0.43
C ALA A 165 5.71 -14.45 -1.73
N GLY A 166 4.41 -14.56 -1.77
CA GLY A 166 3.65 -14.42 -3.01
C GLY A 166 3.21 -13.01 -3.38
N TRP A 167 3.16 -12.00 -2.46
CA TRP A 167 2.39 -10.81 -2.79
C TRP A 167 2.67 -9.53 -1.98
N LEU A 168 3.21 -9.60 -0.77
CA LEU A 168 3.49 -8.41 0.05
C LEU A 168 4.78 -7.70 -0.37
N TYR A 169 5.73 -8.41 -0.94
CA TYR A 169 6.95 -7.84 -1.47
C TYR A 169 6.77 -7.29 -2.88
N PRO A 170 7.52 -6.26 -3.29
CA PRO A 170 7.57 -5.82 -4.68
C PRO A 170 7.94 -6.97 -5.61
N GLY A 171 7.35 -7.00 -6.82
CA GLY A 171 7.50 -8.12 -7.74
C GLY A 171 8.95 -8.41 -8.17
N ALA A 172 9.85 -7.43 -8.12
CA ALA A 172 11.27 -7.68 -8.35
C ALA A 172 11.87 -8.55 -7.23
N SER A 173 11.52 -8.27 -5.97
CA SER A 173 11.96 -9.04 -4.81
C SER A 173 11.34 -10.44 -4.78
N GLN A 174 10.08 -10.56 -5.17
CA GLN A 174 9.38 -11.86 -5.21
C GLN A 174 10.08 -12.89 -6.09
N ARG A 175 10.61 -12.47 -7.23
CA ARG A 175 11.34 -13.36 -8.14
C ARG A 175 12.61 -13.94 -7.53
N HIS A 176 13.19 -13.28 -6.53
CA HIS A 176 14.40 -13.73 -5.84
C HIS A 176 14.09 -14.51 -4.57
N VAL A 177 12.95 -14.26 -3.95
CA VAL A 177 12.55 -14.85 -2.66
C VAL A 177 11.64 -16.07 -2.87
N ALA A 178 10.69 -16.01 -3.80
CA ALA A 178 9.74 -17.08 -4.05
C ALA A 178 10.30 -18.09 -5.07
N HIS A 179 11.02 -19.09 -4.61
CA HIS A 179 11.24 -20.33 -5.36
C HIS A 179 10.04 -21.27 -5.19
N LYS A 180 9.82 -22.16 -6.15
CA LYS A 180 8.66 -23.09 -6.27
C LYS A 180 8.29 -23.87 -4.99
N ALA A 181 9.13 -23.94 -4.00
CA ALA A 181 8.91 -24.68 -2.76
C ALA A 181 9.30 -23.86 -1.51
N THR A 182 9.57 -22.58 -1.65
CA THR A 182 10.02 -21.75 -0.54
C THR A 182 8.86 -20.91 -0.05
N THR A 183 8.46 -21.15 1.20
CA THR A 183 7.59 -20.24 1.95
C THR A 183 8.47 -19.22 2.65
N LEU A 184 8.04 -17.97 2.67
CA LEU A 184 8.60 -16.93 3.51
C LEU A 184 7.53 -16.51 4.51
N ASN A 185 7.69 -16.96 5.74
CA ASN A 185 6.74 -16.65 6.79
C ASN A 185 7.20 -15.42 7.57
N GLU A 186 6.26 -14.53 7.81
CA GLU A 186 6.42 -13.36 8.67
C GLU A 186 5.39 -13.42 9.78
N SER A 187 5.75 -12.91 10.96
CA SER A 187 4.77 -12.71 12.03
C SER A 187 3.69 -11.73 11.57
N LEU A 188 2.52 -11.83 12.18
CA LEU A 188 1.38 -10.94 11.92
C LEU A 188 1.78 -9.46 11.88
N ASN A 189 2.59 -9.02 12.86
CA ASN A 189 3.01 -7.62 12.95
C ASN A 189 3.86 -7.19 11.74
N LEU A 190 4.80 -8.02 11.32
CA LEU A 190 5.66 -7.75 10.17
C LEU A 190 4.86 -7.80 8.87
N ALA A 191 3.99 -8.79 8.72
CA ALA A 191 3.11 -8.89 7.55
C ALA A 191 2.16 -7.68 7.43
N LEU A 192 1.60 -7.22 8.55
CA LEU A 192 0.75 -6.01 8.57
C LEU A 192 1.53 -4.77 8.13
N MET A 193 2.78 -4.62 8.57
CA MET A 193 3.62 -3.53 8.09
C MET A 193 3.86 -3.63 6.59
N LEU A 194 4.19 -4.81 6.06
CA LEU A 194 4.39 -5.02 4.62
C LEU A 194 3.15 -4.67 3.79
N LEU A 195 1.95 -4.91 4.31
CA LEU A 195 0.69 -4.55 3.65
C LEU A 195 0.62 -3.05 3.31
N TYR A 196 1.22 -2.20 4.15
CA TYR A 196 1.26 -0.75 3.97
C TYR A 196 2.55 -0.23 3.31
N ALA A 197 3.48 -1.11 2.92
CA ALA A 197 4.69 -0.71 2.22
C ALA A 197 4.42 0.12 0.95
N PRO A 198 3.37 -0.16 0.14
CA PRO A 198 3.02 0.66 -1.01
C PRO A 198 2.76 2.14 -0.69
N VAL A 199 2.34 2.45 0.54
CA VAL A 199 2.12 3.84 0.99
C VAL A 199 3.43 4.49 1.43
N GLY A 200 4.31 3.73 2.09
CA GLY A 200 5.52 4.26 2.72
C GLY A 200 6.75 4.35 1.82
N VAL A 201 6.75 3.72 0.64
CA VAL A 201 7.86 3.84 -0.32
C VAL A 201 7.69 5.09 -1.21
N VAL A 202 8.79 5.51 -1.85
CA VAL A 202 8.76 6.59 -2.83
C VAL A 202 8.91 6.00 -4.23
N TYR A 203 8.01 6.37 -5.12
CA TYR A 203 8.00 5.92 -6.51
C TYR A 203 8.77 6.91 -7.38
N TYR A 204 9.69 6.41 -8.17
CA TYR A 204 10.46 7.21 -9.09
C TYR A 204 10.42 6.63 -10.51
N LEU A 205 9.79 7.34 -11.43
CA LEU A 205 9.70 6.92 -12.82
C LEU A 205 10.89 7.46 -13.63
N ILE A 206 11.75 6.56 -14.08
CA ILE A 206 12.87 6.88 -14.95
C ILE A 206 12.38 6.80 -16.40
N ARG A 207 12.12 7.95 -17.00
CA ARG A 207 11.74 8.03 -18.42
C ARG A 207 12.97 7.86 -19.30
N SER A 208 12.93 6.94 -20.25
CA SER A 208 13.99 6.81 -21.24
C SER A 208 13.82 7.90 -22.31
N LYS A 209 14.89 8.66 -22.59
CA LYS A 209 14.93 9.61 -23.71
C LYS A 209 15.12 8.91 -25.07
N ALA A 210 15.55 7.66 -25.07
CA ALA A 210 15.80 6.92 -26.31
C ALA A 210 14.50 6.38 -26.90
N ARG A 211 14.29 6.62 -28.20
CA ARG A 211 13.12 6.16 -28.96
C ARG A 211 12.97 4.63 -28.83
N GLY A 212 11.78 4.16 -28.46
CA GLY A 212 11.48 2.73 -28.34
C GLY A 212 11.91 2.07 -27.01
N ARG A 213 12.59 2.75 -26.11
CA ARG A 213 12.93 2.19 -24.79
C ARG A 213 11.79 2.39 -23.80
N LYS A 214 11.51 1.34 -23.01
CA LYS A 214 10.50 1.38 -21.94
C LYS A 214 11.01 2.22 -20.76
N SER A 215 10.13 3.00 -20.17
CA SER A 215 10.39 3.62 -18.87
C SER A 215 10.63 2.56 -17.80
N ARG A 216 11.49 2.89 -16.83
CA ARG A 216 11.79 2.03 -15.68
C ARG A 216 11.23 2.67 -14.42
N LEU A 217 10.78 1.85 -13.50
CA LEU A 217 10.37 2.28 -12.19
C LEU A 217 11.45 1.92 -11.17
N ALA A 218 11.84 2.87 -10.34
CA ALA A 218 12.62 2.64 -9.13
C ALA A 218 11.72 2.85 -7.90
N LEU A 219 11.84 1.95 -6.93
CA LEU A 219 11.29 2.13 -5.60
C LEU A 219 12.43 2.58 -4.69
N LEU A 220 12.27 3.76 -4.11
CA LEU A 220 13.16 4.22 -3.06
C LEU A 220 12.56 3.82 -1.71
N ILE A 221 13.31 3.04 -0.96
CA ILE A 221 12.94 2.60 0.38
C ILE A 221 13.75 3.45 1.35
N PRO A 222 13.15 4.47 1.97
CA PRO A 222 13.88 5.36 2.87
C PRO A 222 14.25 4.66 4.18
N GLU A 223 15.33 5.07 4.78
CA GLU A 223 15.63 4.70 6.16
C GLU A 223 14.86 5.58 7.11
N ILE A 224 13.83 5.01 7.74
CA ILE A 224 12.90 5.74 8.60
C ILE A 224 13.34 5.59 10.05
N LYS A 225 13.61 6.71 10.72
CA LYS A 225 14.00 6.78 12.14
C LYS A 225 12.91 7.38 13.03
N ASN A 226 11.96 8.12 12.43
CA ASN A 226 10.85 8.78 13.11
C ASN A 226 9.64 8.82 12.17
N LEU A 227 8.50 8.27 12.60
CA LEU A 227 7.29 8.13 11.80
C LEU A 227 6.62 9.49 11.53
N LYS A 228 6.58 10.33 12.57
CA LYS A 228 5.99 11.67 12.47
C LYS A 228 6.77 12.53 11.48
N THR A 229 8.08 12.65 11.68
CA THR A 229 8.95 13.42 10.78
C THR A 229 8.84 12.91 9.34
N TYR A 230 8.90 11.59 9.15
CA TYR A 230 8.77 11.00 7.82
C TYR A 230 7.42 11.38 7.17
N SER A 231 6.31 11.28 7.92
CA SER A 231 4.99 11.62 7.40
C SER A 231 4.86 13.10 7.00
N GLU A 232 5.57 13.98 7.68
CA GLU A 232 5.59 15.43 7.37
C GLU A 232 6.39 15.71 6.09
N VAL A 233 7.59 15.16 5.99
CA VAL A 233 8.43 15.29 4.79
C VAL A 233 7.76 14.68 3.56
N ARG A 234 7.13 13.52 3.71
CA ARG A 234 6.47 12.80 2.61
C ARG A 234 5.27 13.55 2.03
N GLN A 235 4.67 14.49 2.77
CA GLN A 235 3.57 15.34 2.29
C GLN A 235 4.04 16.48 1.37
N VAL A 236 5.34 16.73 1.31
CA VAL A 236 5.95 17.81 0.51
C VAL A 236 6.52 17.28 -0.82
N ILE A 237 6.75 15.97 -0.89
CA ILE A 237 7.28 15.27 -2.07
C ILE A 237 6.14 14.65 -2.87
#